data_fa6bf217df4a82f5c0eea03903ec27eb
#
_entry.id   fa6bf217df4a82f5c0eea03903ec27eb
#
_cell.length_a   1.000
_cell.length_b   1.000
_cell.length_c   1.000
_cell.angle_alpha   90.00
_cell.angle_beta   90.00
_cell.angle_gamma   90.00
#
_symmetry.space_group_name_H-M   'P 1'
#
loop_
_entity.id
_entity.type
_entity.pdbx_description
1 polymer ?
#
loop_
_entity_poly.entity_id
_entity_poly.type
_entity_poly.pdbx_seq_one_letter_code
_entity_poly.pdbx_strand_id
1 'polypeptide(L)'
;LVEMEQGKVIRREIYDTIAFYRQYGRVQSGQLQINLEEAGWKGELVIATGYGKLAVPVAGARQIPEIQAHALGAVFQSGHSSFTLVDIGGQDSKVILVREGKVIDFLTNDRCAASSGRYLENMAAVLDISLEELARYDQDPAEINATCAIFGETELVARIVEGYTLPQLAAGVNYALYHRLAPLLKRLDSELLILSGGVALNQALGTIIARETGRRVLALPDPQFNGAIGCCVYGGM
;
A
#
# COMPACT_ATOMS: atom_id res chain seq x y z
N LEU A 1 1.09 -11.20 7.65
CA LEU A 1 0.83 -11.53 9.05
C LEU A 1 1.89 -10.88 9.93
N VAL A 2 1.49 -10.48 11.15
CA VAL A 2 2.39 -9.89 12.15
C VAL A 2 2.02 -10.48 13.51
N GLU A 3 3.03 -10.77 14.30
CA GLU A 3 2.94 -11.14 15.71
C GLU A 3 3.63 -10.08 16.56
N MET A 4 2.97 -9.64 17.61
CA MET A 4 3.47 -8.61 18.51
C MET A 4 3.36 -9.11 19.97
N GLU A 5 4.43 -8.93 20.72
CA GLU A 5 4.47 -9.26 22.13
C GLU A 5 5.02 -8.07 22.93
N GLN A 6 4.36 -7.70 24.01
CA GLN A 6 4.74 -6.57 24.87
C GLN A 6 5.04 -5.26 24.09
N GLY A 7 4.22 -4.96 23.06
CA GLY A 7 4.36 -3.78 22.23
C GLY A 7 5.52 -3.82 21.21
N LYS A 8 6.13 -4.98 20.99
CA LYS A 8 7.20 -5.18 20.00
C LYS A 8 6.79 -6.19 18.95
N VAL A 9 7.05 -5.89 17.68
CA VAL A 9 6.90 -6.85 16.59
C VAL A 9 8.00 -7.91 16.73
N ILE A 10 7.59 -9.17 16.95
CA ILE A 10 8.52 -10.31 17.12
C ILE A 10 8.60 -11.18 15.86
N ARG A 11 7.55 -11.18 15.04
CA ARG A 11 7.52 -11.92 13.77
C ARG A 11 6.66 -11.20 12.74
N ARG A 12 7.09 -11.20 11.48
CA ARG A 12 6.31 -10.72 10.34
C ARG A 12 6.61 -11.53 9.10
N GLU A 13 5.57 -11.87 8.33
CA GLU A 13 5.69 -12.63 7.09
C GLU A 13 4.63 -12.18 6.08
N ILE A 14 5.04 -12.14 4.80
CA ILE A 14 4.15 -11.90 3.66
C ILE A 14 3.92 -13.24 2.97
N TYR A 15 2.67 -13.52 2.63
CA TYR A 15 2.27 -14.69 1.88
C TYR A 15 1.60 -14.29 0.58
N ASP A 16 1.83 -15.05 -0.48
CA ASP A 16 0.95 -15.00 -1.65
C ASP A 16 -0.45 -15.46 -1.24
N THR A 17 -1.45 -14.66 -1.54
CA THR A 17 -2.83 -14.88 -1.08
C THR A 17 -3.40 -16.21 -1.58
N ILE A 18 -3.19 -16.53 -2.86
CA ILE A 18 -3.73 -17.75 -3.46
C ILE A 18 -3.04 -18.98 -2.90
N ALA A 19 -1.70 -18.94 -2.81
CA ALA A 19 -0.91 -20.03 -2.24
C ALA A 19 -1.30 -20.28 -0.78
N PHE A 20 -1.44 -19.20 0.02
CA PHE A 20 -1.82 -19.28 1.43
C PHE A 20 -3.22 -19.89 1.62
N TYR A 21 -4.21 -19.44 0.83
CA TYR A 21 -5.57 -19.98 0.90
C TYR A 21 -5.64 -21.44 0.46
N ARG A 22 -4.88 -21.83 -0.54
CA ARG A 22 -4.82 -23.24 -0.99
C ARG A 22 -4.16 -24.15 0.04
N GLN A 23 -3.17 -23.67 0.74
CA GLN A 23 -2.41 -24.45 1.72
C GLN A 23 -3.14 -24.55 3.06
N TYR A 24 -3.64 -23.44 3.60
CA TYR A 24 -4.17 -23.32 4.96
C TYR A 24 -5.67 -23.08 5.03
N GLY A 25 -6.34 -22.91 3.90
CA GLY A 25 -7.78 -22.75 3.84
C GLY A 25 -8.51 -24.10 3.92
N ARG A 26 -9.59 -24.12 4.67
CA ARG A 26 -10.52 -25.26 4.78
C ARG A 26 -11.94 -24.78 4.57
N VAL A 27 -12.73 -25.53 3.79
CA VAL A 27 -14.15 -25.21 3.62
C VAL A 27 -14.93 -25.80 4.78
N GLN A 28 -15.55 -24.95 5.59
CA GLN A 28 -16.44 -25.33 6.69
C GLN A 28 -17.78 -24.62 6.50
N SER A 29 -18.86 -25.37 6.53
CA SER A 29 -20.23 -24.84 6.34
C SER A 29 -20.40 -23.96 5.08
N GLY A 30 -19.72 -24.32 4.00
CA GLY A 30 -19.77 -23.59 2.72
C GLY A 30 -18.93 -22.31 2.65
N GLN A 31 -18.13 -22.01 3.66
CA GLN A 31 -17.21 -20.88 3.69
C GLN A 31 -15.76 -21.33 3.83
N LEU A 32 -14.85 -20.67 3.10
CA LEU A 32 -13.43 -20.88 3.27
C LEU A 32 -12.98 -20.19 4.57
N GLN A 33 -12.42 -20.95 5.49
CA GLN A 33 -11.84 -20.45 6.74
C GLN A 33 -10.34 -20.72 6.78
N ILE A 34 -9.58 -19.81 7.38
CA ILE A 34 -8.14 -19.95 7.58
C ILE A 34 -7.86 -20.36 9.03
N ASN A 35 -7.10 -21.43 9.19
CA ASN A 35 -6.55 -21.84 10.48
C ASN A 35 -5.08 -21.37 10.56
N LEU A 36 -4.82 -20.35 11.37
CA LEU A 36 -3.47 -19.79 11.54
C LEU A 36 -2.53 -20.73 12.28
N GLU A 37 -3.03 -21.60 13.15
CA GLU A 37 -2.18 -22.58 13.86
C GLU A 37 -1.54 -23.59 12.89
N GLU A 38 -2.26 -24.01 11.85
CA GLU A 38 -1.70 -24.86 10.80
C GLU A 38 -0.60 -24.16 9.99
N ALA A 39 -0.64 -22.83 9.92
CA ALA A 39 0.39 -22.01 9.31
C ALA A 39 1.54 -21.67 10.28
N GLY A 40 1.53 -22.23 11.49
CA GLY A 40 2.57 -22.03 12.50
C GLY A 40 2.48 -20.67 13.22
N TRP A 41 1.31 -20.01 13.18
CA TRP A 41 1.05 -18.78 13.92
C TRP A 41 0.22 -19.11 15.16
N LYS A 42 0.71 -18.68 16.33
CA LYS A 42 0.06 -18.91 17.61
C LYS A 42 -0.08 -17.57 18.32
N GLY A 43 -1.25 -17.30 18.87
CA GLY A 43 -1.50 -16.08 19.63
C GLY A 43 -2.78 -16.21 20.45
N GLU A 44 -2.83 -15.57 21.61
CA GLU A 44 -4.02 -15.56 22.48
C GLU A 44 -5.16 -14.75 21.84
N LEU A 45 -4.80 -13.73 21.06
CA LEU A 45 -5.76 -12.85 20.40
C LEU A 45 -5.37 -12.68 18.92
N VAL A 46 -6.31 -13.03 18.05
CA VAL A 46 -6.16 -12.83 16.60
C VAL A 46 -7.06 -11.70 16.15
N ILE A 47 -6.50 -10.73 15.43
CA ILE A 47 -7.25 -9.61 14.85
C ILE A 47 -7.01 -9.59 13.35
N ALA A 48 -8.08 -9.47 12.59
CA ALA A 48 -8.06 -9.44 11.14
C ALA A 48 -8.62 -8.14 10.58
N THR A 49 -8.06 -7.71 9.46
CA THR A 49 -8.53 -6.55 8.71
C THR A 49 -8.37 -6.79 7.21
N GLY A 50 -8.80 -5.85 6.38
CA GLY A 50 -8.66 -5.87 4.92
C GLY A 50 -9.96 -6.22 4.19
N TYR A 51 -9.88 -6.13 2.87
CA TYR A 51 -11.04 -6.28 1.98
C TYR A 51 -11.68 -7.67 2.06
N GLY A 52 -10.88 -8.72 2.17
CA GLY A 52 -11.34 -10.12 2.17
C GLY A 52 -11.87 -10.65 3.51
N LYS A 53 -11.80 -9.88 4.59
CA LYS A 53 -12.07 -10.35 5.96
C LYS A 53 -13.45 -10.98 6.19
N LEU A 54 -14.45 -10.59 5.42
CA LEU A 54 -15.81 -11.15 5.49
C LEU A 54 -15.98 -12.38 4.58
N ALA A 55 -15.26 -12.41 3.45
CA ALA A 55 -15.35 -13.49 2.48
C ALA A 55 -14.50 -14.72 2.89
N VAL A 56 -13.38 -14.46 3.56
CA VAL A 56 -12.45 -15.50 4.06
C VAL A 56 -12.13 -15.22 5.52
N PRO A 57 -13.02 -15.60 6.44
CA PRO A 57 -12.80 -15.37 7.86
C PRO A 57 -11.63 -16.23 8.38
N VAL A 58 -10.81 -15.59 9.23
CA VAL A 58 -9.82 -16.31 10.05
C VAL A 58 -10.52 -16.82 11.29
N ALA A 59 -10.37 -18.11 11.58
CA ALA A 59 -11.01 -18.76 12.71
C ALA A 59 -10.67 -18.05 14.04
N GLY A 60 -11.69 -17.69 14.81
CA GLY A 60 -11.53 -17.02 16.11
C GLY A 60 -11.06 -15.56 16.05
N ALA A 61 -10.87 -14.98 14.87
CA ALA A 61 -10.38 -13.61 14.75
C ALA A 61 -11.46 -12.56 15.02
N ARG A 62 -11.10 -11.54 15.80
CA ARG A 62 -11.84 -10.28 15.88
C ARG A 62 -11.51 -9.42 14.67
N GLN A 63 -12.53 -8.79 14.08
CA GLN A 63 -12.35 -7.95 12.90
C GLN A 63 -12.39 -6.48 13.24
N ILE A 64 -11.52 -5.68 12.61
CA ILE A 64 -11.54 -4.22 12.70
C ILE A 64 -11.61 -3.57 11.30
N PRO A 65 -12.11 -2.32 11.20
CA PRO A 65 -12.07 -1.56 9.96
C PRO A 65 -10.63 -1.36 9.47
N GLU A 66 -10.43 -1.52 8.17
CA GLU A 66 -9.10 -1.42 7.55
C GLU A 66 -8.47 -0.03 7.74
N ILE A 67 -9.26 1.02 7.54
CA ILE A 67 -8.83 2.41 7.72
C ILE A 67 -8.32 2.64 9.16
N GLN A 68 -9.02 2.08 10.16
CA GLN A 68 -8.59 2.18 11.55
C GLN A 68 -7.28 1.42 11.78
N ALA A 69 -7.15 0.21 11.24
CA ALA A 69 -5.92 -0.57 11.37
C ALA A 69 -4.72 0.19 10.77
N HIS A 70 -4.86 0.73 9.54
CA HIS A 70 -3.80 1.50 8.91
C HIS A 70 -3.41 2.76 9.70
N ALA A 71 -4.38 3.49 10.25
CA ALA A 71 -4.10 4.67 11.07
C ALA A 71 -3.35 4.32 12.36
N LEU A 72 -3.78 3.27 13.08
CA LEU A 72 -3.12 2.80 14.31
C LEU A 72 -1.68 2.34 14.03
N GLY A 73 -1.48 1.56 12.97
CA GLY A 73 -0.15 1.11 12.57
C GLY A 73 0.78 2.27 12.21
N ALA A 74 0.27 3.28 11.51
CA ALA A 74 1.05 4.46 11.15
C ALA A 74 1.42 5.32 12.36
N VAL A 75 0.50 5.53 13.31
CA VAL A 75 0.80 6.21 14.57
C VAL A 75 1.88 5.47 15.34
N PHE A 76 1.75 4.16 15.48
CA PHE A 76 2.71 3.32 16.19
C PHE A 76 4.10 3.36 15.56
N GLN A 77 4.19 3.14 14.24
CA GLN A 77 5.47 3.07 13.55
C GLN A 77 6.18 4.42 13.42
N SER A 78 5.43 5.50 13.20
CA SER A 78 6.01 6.82 12.94
C SER A 78 6.23 7.64 14.22
N GLY A 79 5.52 7.33 15.29
CA GLY A 79 5.47 8.14 16.51
C GLY A 79 4.75 9.49 16.35
N HIS A 80 4.16 9.77 15.18
CA HIS A 80 3.40 10.98 14.93
C HIS A 80 1.91 10.75 15.16
N SER A 81 1.20 11.75 15.69
CA SER A 81 -0.25 11.69 15.93
C SER A 81 -1.09 12.48 14.93
N SER A 82 -0.47 13.35 14.11
CA SER A 82 -1.18 14.19 13.14
C SER A 82 -0.44 14.20 11.81
N PHE A 83 -1.07 13.64 10.76
CA PHE A 83 -0.50 13.48 9.41
C PHE A 83 -1.58 13.09 8.41
N THR A 84 -1.23 13.05 7.14
CA THR A 84 -2.00 12.35 6.12
C THR A 84 -1.26 11.07 5.75
N LEU A 85 -1.90 9.92 5.97
CA LEU A 85 -1.39 8.61 5.56
C LEU A 85 -1.77 8.36 4.11
N VAL A 86 -0.81 7.97 3.29
CA VAL A 86 -0.96 7.57 1.89
C VAL A 86 -0.61 6.10 1.80
N ASP A 87 -1.61 5.25 1.85
CA ASP A 87 -1.46 3.81 1.76
C ASP A 87 -1.72 3.35 0.33
N ILE A 88 -0.71 2.78 -0.32
CA ILE A 88 -0.80 2.31 -1.69
C ILE A 88 -0.45 0.83 -1.71
N GLY A 89 -1.51 0.03 -1.80
CA GLY A 89 -1.44 -1.42 -1.89
C GLY A 89 -1.25 -1.92 -3.32
N GLY A 90 -1.32 -3.23 -3.49
CA GLY A 90 -1.27 -3.88 -4.81
C GLY A 90 -2.52 -3.63 -5.66
N GLN A 91 -3.69 -3.40 -5.06
CA GLN A 91 -4.96 -3.31 -5.77
C GLN A 91 -5.69 -1.97 -5.59
N ASP A 92 -5.45 -1.27 -4.51
CA ASP A 92 -6.12 -0.03 -4.15
C ASP A 92 -5.16 0.99 -3.56
N SER A 93 -5.65 2.21 -3.39
CA SER A 93 -4.97 3.26 -2.65
C SER A 93 -5.92 3.98 -1.71
N LYS A 94 -5.41 4.39 -0.56
CA LYS A 94 -6.15 5.09 0.49
C LYS A 94 -5.37 6.31 0.94
N VAL A 95 -6.06 7.41 1.11
CA VAL A 95 -5.53 8.63 1.72
C VAL A 95 -6.35 8.90 2.98
N ILE A 96 -5.70 8.92 4.13
CA ILE A 96 -6.36 8.95 5.44
C ILE A 96 -5.82 10.14 6.22
N LEU A 97 -6.71 11.06 6.60
CA LEU A 97 -6.36 12.20 7.46
C LEU A 97 -6.44 11.79 8.92
N VAL A 98 -5.31 11.85 9.61
CA VAL A 98 -5.19 11.54 11.04
C VAL A 98 -4.87 12.83 11.81
N ARG A 99 -5.59 13.08 12.90
CA ARG A 99 -5.33 14.16 13.85
C ARG A 99 -5.43 13.61 15.28
N GLU A 100 -4.44 13.90 16.10
CA GLU A 100 -4.38 13.43 17.50
C GLU A 100 -4.61 11.92 17.63
N GLY A 101 -4.05 11.16 16.69
CA GLY A 101 -4.18 9.69 16.64
C GLY A 101 -5.55 9.16 16.17
N LYS A 102 -6.46 10.04 15.75
CA LYS A 102 -7.81 9.66 15.30
C LYS A 102 -7.98 9.90 13.80
N VAL A 103 -8.69 9.00 13.14
CA VAL A 103 -9.12 9.19 11.75
C VAL A 103 -10.18 10.29 11.72
N ILE A 104 -9.94 11.33 10.93
CA ILE A 104 -10.86 12.45 10.73
C ILE A 104 -11.66 12.26 9.43
N ASP A 105 -10.97 11.90 8.35
CA ASP A 105 -11.57 11.69 7.03
C ASP A 105 -10.68 10.74 6.22
N PHE A 106 -11.23 10.15 5.18
CA PHE A 106 -10.46 9.30 4.27
C PHE A 106 -11.07 9.24 2.88
N LEU A 107 -10.24 8.98 1.90
CA LEU A 107 -10.59 8.76 0.51
C LEU A 107 -9.97 7.45 0.04
N THR A 108 -10.72 6.68 -0.75
CA THR A 108 -10.23 5.43 -1.32
C THR A 108 -10.35 5.43 -2.83
N ASN A 109 -9.40 4.81 -3.51
CA ASN A 109 -9.54 4.42 -4.90
C ASN A 109 -9.37 2.90 -4.98
N ASP A 110 -10.50 2.20 -4.89
CA ASP A 110 -10.64 0.75 -4.93
C ASP A 110 -11.25 0.24 -6.25
N ARG A 111 -11.59 1.16 -7.16
CA ARG A 111 -12.29 0.84 -8.42
C ARG A 111 -11.36 0.65 -9.61
N CYS A 112 -10.13 1.16 -9.53
CA CYS A 112 -9.19 1.10 -10.65
C CYS A 112 -7.77 0.84 -10.15
N ALA A 113 -7.18 -0.25 -10.61
CA ALA A 113 -5.79 -0.63 -10.28
C ALA A 113 -4.74 0.37 -10.81
N ALA A 114 -5.12 1.33 -11.65
CA ALA A 114 -4.22 2.35 -12.18
C ALA A 114 -3.57 3.25 -11.11
N SER A 115 -4.17 3.32 -9.91
CA SER A 115 -3.62 4.08 -8.77
C SER A 115 -3.01 3.16 -7.70
N SER A 116 -2.51 2.00 -8.10
CA SER A 116 -2.01 0.98 -7.18
C SER A 116 -0.69 0.37 -7.64
N GLY A 117 -0.12 -0.50 -6.83
CA GLY A 117 1.11 -1.23 -7.13
C GLY A 117 1.02 -2.05 -8.43
N ARG A 118 -0.14 -2.59 -8.79
CA ARG A 118 -0.35 -3.31 -10.06
C ARG A 118 -0.03 -2.46 -11.28
N TYR A 119 -0.29 -1.16 -11.23
CA TYR A 119 0.10 -0.26 -12.32
C TYR A 119 1.62 -0.22 -12.47
N LEU A 120 2.36 -0.08 -11.36
CA LEU A 120 3.82 -0.06 -11.40
C LEU A 120 4.40 -1.41 -11.85
N GLU A 121 3.84 -2.53 -11.37
CA GLU A 121 4.24 -3.88 -11.80
C GLU A 121 4.09 -4.06 -13.31
N ASN A 122 2.94 -3.68 -13.87
CA ASN A 122 2.69 -3.77 -15.30
C ASN A 122 3.64 -2.87 -16.13
N MET A 123 3.83 -1.62 -15.68
CA MET A 123 4.69 -0.68 -16.39
C MET A 123 6.17 -1.08 -16.31
N ALA A 124 6.63 -1.60 -15.18
CA ALA A 124 7.97 -2.14 -15.01
C ALA A 124 8.19 -3.34 -15.95
N ALA A 125 7.21 -4.25 -16.05
CA ALA A 125 7.27 -5.38 -16.98
C ALA A 125 7.32 -4.95 -18.45
N VAL A 126 6.56 -3.91 -18.84
CA VAL A 126 6.60 -3.34 -20.21
C VAL A 126 7.97 -2.73 -20.53
N LEU A 127 8.60 -2.09 -19.53
CA LEU A 127 9.93 -1.49 -19.66
C LEU A 127 11.07 -2.53 -19.54
N ASP A 128 10.75 -3.79 -19.21
CA ASP A 128 11.71 -4.87 -18.92
C ASP A 128 12.71 -4.51 -17.81
N ILE A 129 12.20 -3.91 -16.73
CA ILE A 129 12.97 -3.53 -15.54
C ILE A 129 12.33 -4.04 -14.26
N SER A 130 13.10 -4.11 -13.18
CA SER A 130 12.57 -4.43 -11.87
C SER A 130 11.85 -3.23 -11.22
N LEU A 131 11.01 -3.49 -10.19
CA LEU A 131 10.39 -2.42 -9.40
C LEU A 131 11.43 -1.59 -8.65
N GLU A 132 12.55 -2.22 -8.21
CA GLU A 132 13.66 -1.53 -7.56
C GLU A 132 14.37 -0.58 -8.53
N GLU A 133 14.49 -0.96 -9.79
CA GLU A 133 15.04 -0.09 -10.83
C GLU A 133 14.09 1.05 -11.14
N LEU A 134 12.80 0.77 -11.35
CA LEU A 134 11.76 1.78 -11.55
C LEU A 134 11.75 2.83 -10.43
N ALA A 135 11.98 2.41 -9.18
CA ALA A 135 11.99 3.28 -8.00
C ALA A 135 13.17 4.27 -7.92
N ARG A 136 14.10 4.25 -8.88
CA ARG A 136 15.27 5.15 -8.92
C ARG A 136 15.03 6.40 -9.74
N TYR A 137 14.01 6.42 -10.59
CA TYR A 137 13.85 7.46 -11.61
C TYR A 137 12.71 8.43 -11.24
N ASP A 138 13.08 9.68 -10.97
CA ASP A 138 12.16 10.76 -10.60
C ASP A 138 12.46 12.10 -11.32
N GLN A 139 13.38 12.09 -12.31
CA GLN A 139 13.84 13.28 -13.03
C GLN A 139 13.46 13.21 -14.51
N ASP A 140 13.20 14.38 -15.11
CA ASP A 140 12.96 14.56 -16.54
C ASP A 140 11.94 13.57 -17.12
N PRO A 141 10.70 13.51 -16.58
CA PRO A 141 9.73 12.48 -16.92
C PRO A 141 9.20 12.64 -18.34
N ALA A 142 9.10 11.54 -19.09
CA ALA A 142 8.25 11.50 -20.27
C ALA A 142 6.79 11.71 -19.85
N GLU A 143 6.05 12.51 -20.60
CA GLU A 143 4.62 12.74 -20.31
C GLU A 143 3.82 11.48 -20.64
N ILE A 144 3.17 10.89 -19.62
CA ILE A 144 2.31 9.71 -19.73
C ILE A 144 0.93 10.09 -19.21
N ASN A 145 -0.03 10.17 -20.13
CA ASN A 145 -1.40 10.64 -19.88
C ASN A 145 -2.41 9.50 -19.72
N ALA A 146 -2.05 8.29 -20.18
CA ALA A 146 -2.95 7.15 -20.12
C ALA A 146 -3.37 6.83 -18.68
N THR A 147 -4.68 6.82 -18.46
CA THR A 147 -5.26 6.50 -17.14
C THR A 147 -5.34 5.00 -16.86
N CYS A 148 -5.27 4.16 -17.89
CA CYS A 148 -5.34 2.71 -17.80
C CYS A 148 -3.96 2.10 -18.07
N ALA A 149 -3.59 1.04 -17.37
CA ALA A 149 -2.33 0.34 -17.57
C ALA A 149 -2.18 -0.22 -19.00
N ILE A 150 -3.28 -0.67 -19.62
CA ILE A 150 -3.27 -1.19 -21.01
C ILE A 150 -2.94 -0.07 -22.01
N PHE A 151 -3.58 1.10 -21.86
CA PHE A 151 -3.28 2.25 -22.73
C PHE A 151 -1.91 2.87 -22.40
N GLY A 152 -1.46 2.74 -21.16
CA GLY A 152 -0.12 3.16 -20.73
C GLY A 152 0.99 2.42 -21.46
N GLU A 153 0.83 1.12 -21.72
CA GLU A 153 1.76 0.32 -22.53
C GLU A 153 1.88 0.90 -23.94
N THR A 154 0.75 1.16 -24.61
CA THR A 154 0.75 1.74 -25.96
C THR A 154 1.43 3.12 -25.98
N GLU A 155 1.19 3.93 -24.95
CA GLU A 155 1.81 5.25 -24.84
C GLU A 155 3.31 5.16 -24.58
N LEU A 156 3.78 4.22 -23.74
CA LEU A 156 5.20 3.96 -23.54
C LEU A 156 5.90 3.59 -24.85
N VAL A 157 5.29 2.70 -25.67
CA VAL A 157 5.82 2.34 -27.00
C VAL A 157 5.93 3.58 -27.89
N ALA A 158 4.93 4.45 -27.89
CA ALA A 158 4.98 5.70 -28.67
C ALA A 158 6.15 6.60 -28.21
N ARG A 159 6.33 6.76 -26.88
CA ARG A 159 7.44 7.55 -26.34
C ARG A 159 8.82 6.95 -26.65
N ILE A 160 8.95 5.62 -26.70
CA ILE A 160 10.20 4.96 -27.16
C ILE A 160 10.50 5.33 -28.61
N VAL A 161 9.49 5.32 -29.49
CA VAL A 161 9.64 5.71 -30.90
C VAL A 161 10.00 7.19 -31.04
N GLU A 162 9.54 8.05 -30.17
CA GLU A 162 9.90 9.47 -30.09
C GLU A 162 11.33 9.71 -29.56
N GLY A 163 12.02 8.66 -29.07
CA GLY A 163 13.41 8.72 -28.62
C GLY A 163 13.61 8.98 -27.15
N TYR A 164 12.57 8.86 -26.31
CA TYR A 164 12.73 8.95 -24.87
C TYR A 164 13.58 7.81 -24.32
N THR A 165 14.45 8.13 -23.37
CA THR A 165 15.32 7.17 -22.70
C THR A 165 14.59 6.39 -21.63
N LEU A 166 15.10 5.22 -21.25
CA LEU A 166 14.54 4.41 -20.16
C LEU A 166 14.36 5.20 -18.83
N PRO A 167 15.33 6.01 -18.36
CA PRO A 167 15.13 6.86 -17.18
C PRO A 167 13.94 7.81 -17.29
N GLN A 168 13.74 8.44 -18.43
CA GLN A 168 12.63 9.37 -18.67
C GLN A 168 11.28 8.66 -18.68
N LEU A 169 11.21 7.47 -19.31
CA LEU A 169 10.00 6.63 -19.32
C LEU A 169 9.64 6.16 -17.93
N ALA A 170 10.62 5.66 -17.18
CA ALA A 170 10.43 5.19 -15.81
C ALA A 170 10.01 6.33 -14.87
N ALA A 171 10.62 7.51 -14.98
CA ALA A 171 10.19 8.71 -14.27
C ALA A 171 8.74 9.08 -14.64
N GLY A 172 8.38 9.02 -15.92
CA GLY A 172 7.03 9.26 -16.41
C GLY A 172 5.99 8.33 -15.79
N VAL A 173 6.32 7.04 -15.63
CA VAL A 173 5.45 6.06 -14.93
C VAL A 173 5.22 6.47 -13.46
N ASN A 174 6.27 6.85 -12.75
CA ASN A 174 6.15 7.30 -11.36
C ASN A 174 5.33 8.59 -11.24
N TYR A 175 5.52 9.55 -12.14
CA TYR A 175 4.71 10.77 -12.21
C TYR A 175 3.24 10.49 -12.55
N ALA A 176 2.97 9.58 -13.46
CA ALA A 176 1.60 9.21 -13.81
C ALA A 176 0.84 8.62 -12.59
N LEU A 177 1.52 7.86 -11.72
CA LEU A 177 0.93 7.42 -10.46
C LEU A 177 0.70 8.61 -9.51
N TYR A 178 1.69 9.51 -9.35
CA TYR A 178 1.52 10.71 -8.54
C TYR A 178 0.33 11.56 -8.99
N HIS A 179 0.17 11.82 -10.28
CA HIS A 179 -0.94 12.63 -10.81
C HIS A 179 -2.32 12.08 -10.44
N ARG A 180 -2.45 10.77 -10.30
CA ARG A 180 -3.70 10.13 -9.82
C ARG A 180 -3.93 10.29 -8.33
N LEU A 181 -2.86 10.41 -7.55
CA LEU A 181 -2.93 10.64 -6.10
C LEU A 181 -3.10 12.12 -5.75
N ALA A 182 -2.58 13.03 -6.57
CA ALA A 182 -2.54 14.46 -6.29
C ALA A 182 -3.90 15.08 -5.92
N PRO A 183 -5.04 14.75 -6.59
CA PRO A 183 -6.34 15.27 -6.19
C PRO A 183 -6.78 14.82 -4.79
N LEU A 184 -6.43 13.61 -4.38
CA LEU A 184 -6.75 13.06 -3.05
C LEU A 184 -5.88 13.73 -1.98
N LEU A 185 -4.59 13.89 -2.26
CA LEU A 185 -3.64 14.57 -1.38
C LEU A 185 -4.04 16.03 -1.16
N LYS A 186 -4.50 16.72 -2.21
CA LYS A 186 -4.97 18.12 -2.10
C LYS A 186 -6.21 18.25 -1.20
N ARG A 187 -7.09 17.24 -1.19
CA ARG A 187 -8.30 17.25 -0.35
C ARG A 187 -8.01 16.95 1.12
N LEU A 188 -7.07 16.06 1.39
CA LEU A 188 -6.73 15.62 2.74
C LEU A 188 -5.29 16.02 3.08
N ASP A 189 -4.97 17.31 2.89
CA ASP A 189 -3.63 17.84 3.07
C ASP A 189 -3.21 17.97 4.54
N SER A 190 -1.91 17.76 4.79
CA SER A 190 -1.25 18.06 6.05
C SER A 190 0.24 18.34 5.83
N GLU A 191 0.93 18.93 6.82
CA GLU A 191 2.36 19.25 6.73
C GLU A 191 3.24 17.99 6.63
N LEU A 192 2.76 16.86 7.17
CA LEU A 192 3.43 15.58 7.13
C LEU A 192 2.58 14.57 6.36
N LEU A 193 3.17 13.98 5.33
CA LEU A 193 2.62 12.83 4.59
C LEU A 193 3.39 11.58 4.99
N ILE A 194 2.70 10.53 5.36
CA ILE A 194 3.30 9.23 5.69
C ILE A 194 2.91 8.22 4.63
N LEU A 195 3.89 7.51 4.06
CA LEU A 195 3.68 6.50 3.04
C LEU A 195 3.64 5.10 3.65
N SER A 196 2.69 4.28 3.21
CA SER A 196 2.43 2.91 3.63
C SER A 196 2.02 2.05 2.43
N GLY A 197 1.95 0.73 2.64
CA GLY A 197 1.72 -0.21 1.56
C GLY A 197 2.99 -0.58 0.79
N GLY A 198 2.87 -1.50 -0.17
CA GLY A 198 4.03 -1.99 -0.94
C GLY A 198 4.69 -0.89 -1.78
N VAL A 199 3.90 0.07 -2.26
CA VAL A 199 4.40 1.17 -3.10
C VAL A 199 5.21 2.21 -2.30
N ALA A 200 5.12 2.23 -0.97
CA ALA A 200 5.97 3.07 -0.13
C ALA A 200 7.47 2.71 -0.24
N LEU A 201 7.81 1.54 -0.78
CA LEU A 201 9.18 1.13 -1.10
C LEU A 201 9.72 1.82 -2.37
N ASN A 202 8.87 2.46 -3.17
CA ASN A 202 9.27 3.23 -4.33
C ASN A 202 9.77 4.61 -3.89
N GLN A 203 11.09 4.77 -3.83
CA GLN A 203 11.74 6.01 -3.39
C GLN A 203 11.46 7.19 -4.34
N ALA A 204 11.41 6.94 -5.65
CA ALA A 204 11.11 7.97 -6.63
C ALA A 204 9.73 8.59 -6.39
N LEU A 205 8.71 7.77 -6.12
CA LEU A 205 7.37 8.29 -5.82
C LEU A 205 7.37 9.17 -4.55
N GLY A 206 8.05 8.75 -3.49
CA GLY A 206 8.20 9.55 -2.27
C GLY A 206 8.84 10.90 -2.54
N THR A 207 9.91 10.92 -3.34
CA THR A 207 10.63 12.14 -3.77
C THR A 207 9.72 13.04 -4.60
N ILE A 208 8.98 12.48 -5.56
CA ILE A 208 8.02 13.22 -6.40
C ILE A 208 6.94 13.85 -5.52
N ILE A 209 6.33 13.08 -4.62
CA ILE A 209 5.29 13.60 -3.71
C ILE A 209 5.85 14.78 -2.89
N ALA A 210 7.04 14.64 -2.31
CA ALA A 210 7.67 15.72 -1.52
C ALA A 210 7.90 16.97 -2.36
N ARG A 211 8.44 16.81 -3.57
CA ARG A 211 8.75 17.92 -4.50
C ARG A 211 7.48 18.66 -4.95
N GLU A 212 6.48 17.91 -5.39
CA GLU A 212 5.27 18.47 -6.00
C GLU A 212 4.29 19.05 -4.98
N THR A 213 4.29 18.52 -3.74
CA THR A 213 3.41 19.00 -2.68
C THR A 213 4.08 20.04 -1.79
N GLY A 214 5.42 20.10 -1.75
CA GLY A 214 6.18 20.89 -0.80
C GLY A 214 6.04 20.41 0.65
N ARG A 215 5.53 19.19 0.87
CA ARG A 215 5.29 18.60 2.18
C ARG A 215 6.44 17.70 2.61
N ARG A 216 6.59 17.55 3.91
CA ARG A 216 7.48 16.52 4.45
C ARG A 216 6.88 15.15 4.20
N VAL A 217 7.65 14.25 3.61
CA VAL A 217 7.24 12.86 3.32
C VAL A 217 8.10 11.89 4.12
N LEU A 218 7.46 10.90 4.73
CA LEU A 218 8.09 9.84 5.51
C LEU A 218 7.53 8.48 5.08
N ALA A 219 8.37 7.56 4.65
CA ALA A 219 7.97 6.16 4.50
C ALA A 219 8.06 5.44 5.84
N LEU A 220 7.07 4.60 6.16
CA LEU A 220 7.10 3.79 7.37
C LEU A 220 8.25 2.76 7.31
N PRO A 221 8.82 2.37 8.46
CA PRO A 221 9.85 1.33 8.51
C PRO A 221 9.40 -0.02 7.94
N ASP A 222 8.17 -0.43 8.27
CA ASP A 222 7.55 -1.67 7.80
C ASP A 222 6.24 -1.37 7.03
N PRO A 223 6.31 -0.70 5.86
CA PRO A 223 5.13 -0.13 5.22
C PRO A 223 4.13 -1.19 4.74
N GLN A 224 4.61 -2.36 4.30
CA GLN A 224 3.76 -3.47 3.84
C GLN A 224 3.01 -4.15 4.99
N PHE A 225 3.49 -4.02 6.22
CA PHE A 225 2.90 -4.62 7.40
C PHE A 225 2.01 -3.66 8.20
N ASN A 226 1.85 -2.41 7.74
CA ASN A 226 1.20 -1.34 8.50
C ASN A 226 -0.19 -1.72 9.03
N GLY A 227 -1.06 -2.26 8.18
CA GLY A 227 -2.40 -2.70 8.60
C GLY A 227 -2.36 -3.83 9.62
N ALA A 228 -1.44 -4.80 9.47
CA ALA A 228 -1.28 -5.91 10.41
C ALA A 228 -0.69 -5.45 11.75
N ILE A 229 0.29 -4.53 11.74
CA ILE A 229 0.81 -3.88 12.94
C ILE A 229 -0.32 -3.14 13.67
N GLY A 230 -1.15 -2.41 12.93
CA GLY A 230 -2.31 -1.71 13.50
C GLY A 230 -3.34 -2.64 14.14
N CYS A 231 -3.53 -3.86 13.59
CA CYS A 231 -4.33 -4.89 14.23
C CYS A 231 -3.75 -5.29 15.60
N CYS A 232 -2.43 -5.54 15.67
CA CYS A 232 -1.77 -5.88 16.92
C CYS A 232 -1.86 -4.74 17.96
N VAL A 233 -1.63 -3.50 17.54
CA VAL A 233 -1.79 -2.31 18.41
C VAL A 233 -3.20 -2.21 18.96
N TYR A 234 -4.23 -2.44 18.13
CA TYR A 234 -5.62 -2.46 18.57
C TYR A 234 -5.90 -3.56 19.60
N GLY A 235 -5.26 -4.72 19.48
CA GLY A 235 -5.40 -5.82 20.41
C GLY A 235 -4.76 -5.57 21.77
N GLY A 236 -3.77 -4.70 21.85
CA GLY A 236 -3.09 -4.32 23.09
C GLY A 236 -3.69 -3.12 23.81
N MET A 237 -4.74 -2.50 23.25
CA MET A 237 -5.51 -1.42 23.89
C MET A 237 -6.56 -1.99 24.84
#